data_91843fb6311e73ff37696d5a915ca2f5
#
_entry.id   91843fb6311e73ff37696d5a915ca2f5
#
_cell.length_a   1.000
_cell.length_b   1.000
_cell.length_c   1.000
_cell.angle_alpha   90.00
_cell.angle_beta   90.00
_cell.angle_gamma   90.00
#
_symmetry.space_group_name_H-M   'P 1'
#
loop_
_entity.id
_entity.type
_entity.pdbx_description
1 polymer ?
#
loop_
_entity_poly.entity_id
_entity_poly.type
_entity_poly.pdbx_seq_one_letter_code
_entity_poly.pdbx_strand_id
1 'polypeptide(L)'
;YLIMINLDDVIPFAEGGNRMCFVHPNNPNRCLKVIHPGLLKKIKKNKSWYKRFRSLESFDDNLREQEAYNQKALKKDDPDVWTHLAKWHGMTETNIGMASETELITNNGEIAETLETYLFREGITEEIKLAIEEFQTWLEKHLILTKNLIPHNLVISQQNEKIIIKIIDGLGSQAFIPLPNYSNFFAKRYVKRRIQLMWSRIHWDLSGRNGSWK
;
A
#
# COMPACT_ATOMS: atom_id res chain seq x y z
N TYR A 1 -18.14 23.88 3.57
CA TYR A 1 -17.55 23.89 2.23
C TYR A 1 -16.32 22.95 2.26
N LEU A 2 -16.36 21.84 1.52
CA LEU A 2 -15.17 21.06 1.24
C LEU A 2 -14.27 21.94 0.36
N ILE A 3 -13.11 22.33 0.89
CA ILE A 3 -12.13 23.11 0.13
C ILE A 3 -11.43 22.12 -0.80
N MET A 4 -11.65 22.26 -2.10
CA MET A 4 -10.94 21.50 -3.13
C MET A 4 -9.44 21.86 -3.08
N ILE A 5 -8.58 20.84 -3.00
CA ILE A 5 -7.14 21.03 -2.96
C ILE A 5 -6.61 21.27 -4.38
N ASN A 6 -5.89 22.37 -4.57
CA ASN A 6 -5.19 22.66 -5.82
C ASN A 6 -3.81 22.00 -5.83
N LEU A 7 -3.52 21.24 -6.89
CA LEU A 7 -2.24 20.52 -7.11
C LEU A 7 -1.49 21.03 -8.36
N ASP A 8 -1.91 22.14 -8.98
CA ASP A 8 -1.27 22.63 -10.24
C ASP A 8 0.22 22.90 -10.08
N ASP A 9 0.65 23.44 -8.93
CA ASP A 9 2.04 23.79 -8.63
C ASP A 9 2.74 22.73 -7.76
N VAL A 10 2.11 21.57 -7.53
CA VAL A 10 2.66 20.50 -6.69
C VAL A 10 3.22 19.39 -7.57
N ILE A 11 4.51 19.13 -7.47
CA ILE A 11 5.16 18.04 -8.20
C ILE A 11 4.90 16.73 -7.46
N PRO A 12 4.45 15.65 -8.14
CA PRO A 12 4.34 14.34 -7.52
C PRO A 12 5.72 13.84 -7.10
N PHE A 13 5.85 13.36 -5.87
CA PHE A 13 7.10 12.76 -5.39
C PHE A 13 7.28 11.31 -5.83
N ALA A 14 6.19 10.66 -6.23
CA ALA A 14 6.19 9.31 -6.80
C ALA A 14 5.08 9.16 -7.82
N GLU A 15 5.36 8.38 -8.87
CA GLU A 15 4.44 8.11 -9.96
C GLU A 15 4.47 6.61 -10.29
N GLY A 16 3.32 5.97 -10.19
CA GLY A 16 3.13 4.58 -10.58
C GLY A 16 2.30 4.44 -11.84
N GLY A 17 2.06 3.21 -12.29
CA GLY A 17 1.27 2.95 -13.49
C GLY A 17 -0.18 3.46 -13.44
N ASN A 18 -0.76 3.60 -12.26
CA ASN A 18 -2.17 3.97 -12.08
C ASN A 18 -2.37 5.28 -11.32
N ARG A 19 -1.43 5.67 -10.47
CA ARG A 19 -1.59 6.80 -9.54
C ARG A 19 -0.33 7.67 -9.47
N MET A 20 -0.56 8.96 -9.22
CA MET A 20 0.45 9.93 -8.80
C MET A 20 0.32 10.17 -7.30
N CYS A 21 1.44 10.32 -6.61
CA CYS A 21 1.49 10.59 -5.18
C CYS A 21 2.07 11.98 -4.92
N PHE A 22 1.31 12.81 -4.21
CA PHE A 22 1.68 14.18 -3.87
C PHE A 22 1.79 14.34 -2.36
N VAL A 23 2.72 15.15 -1.89
CA VAL A 23 2.67 15.68 -0.53
C VAL A 23 1.47 16.62 -0.44
N HIS A 24 0.65 16.46 0.60
CA HIS A 24 -0.50 17.34 0.78
C HIS A 24 -0.03 18.78 1.05
N PRO A 25 -0.43 19.80 0.22
CA PRO A 25 0.15 21.15 0.28
C PRO A 25 -0.03 21.85 1.64
N ASN A 26 -1.10 21.52 2.37
CA ASN A 26 -1.40 22.13 3.67
C ASN A 26 -1.07 21.21 4.86
N ASN A 27 -0.56 19.99 4.61
CA ASN A 27 -0.21 19.04 5.68
C ASN A 27 0.93 18.10 5.25
N PRO A 28 2.19 18.42 5.56
CA PRO A 28 3.35 17.66 5.11
C PRO A 28 3.41 16.21 5.60
N ASN A 29 2.59 15.84 6.59
CA ASN A 29 2.49 14.48 7.10
C ASN A 29 1.46 13.63 6.36
N ARG A 30 0.93 14.12 5.22
CA ARG A 30 -0.09 13.41 4.42
C ARG A 30 0.30 13.29 2.97
N CYS A 31 -0.08 12.16 2.39
CA CYS A 31 0.07 11.84 0.97
C CYS A 31 -1.31 11.84 0.30
N LEU A 32 -1.41 12.48 -0.85
CA LEU A 32 -2.56 12.44 -1.73
C LEU A 32 -2.24 11.54 -2.92
N LYS A 33 -2.99 10.45 -3.07
CA LYS A 33 -2.85 9.50 -4.17
C LYS A 33 -3.97 9.77 -5.18
N VAL A 34 -3.63 10.29 -6.35
CA VAL A 34 -4.59 10.63 -7.41
C VAL A 34 -4.42 9.69 -8.60
N ILE A 35 -5.50 9.19 -9.15
CA ILE A 35 -5.47 8.36 -10.37
C ILE A 35 -5.12 9.24 -11.56
N HIS A 36 -4.27 8.73 -12.45
CA HIS A 36 -3.92 9.44 -13.68
C HIS A 36 -5.17 9.87 -14.47
N PRO A 37 -5.27 11.12 -14.90
CA PRO A 37 -6.41 11.61 -15.68
C PRO A 37 -6.71 10.74 -16.89
N GLY A 38 -7.95 10.34 -17.05
CA GLY A 38 -8.39 9.50 -18.18
C GLY A 38 -8.03 8.01 -18.10
N LEU A 39 -7.22 7.57 -17.12
CA LEU A 39 -6.76 6.19 -17.00
C LEU A 39 -7.92 5.20 -16.85
N LEU A 40 -8.92 5.50 -16.03
CA LEU A 40 -10.07 4.60 -15.81
C LEU A 40 -10.82 4.30 -17.11
N LYS A 41 -11.02 5.33 -17.96
CA LYS A 41 -11.64 5.17 -19.29
C LYS A 41 -10.76 4.29 -20.18
N LYS A 42 -9.43 4.50 -20.19
CA LYS A 42 -8.46 3.71 -20.96
C LYS A 42 -8.44 2.26 -20.51
N ILE A 43 -8.41 2.01 -19.18
CA ILE A 43 -8.44 0.65 -18.62
C ILE A 43 -9.73 -0.06 -19.05
N LYS A 44 -10.90 0.57 -18.90
CA LYS A 44 -12.19 -0.02 -19.30
C LYS A 44 -12.21 -0.38 -20.78
N LYS A 45 -11.70 0.49 -21.66
CA LYS A 45 -11.64 0.26 -23.11
C LYS A 45 -10.79 -0.96 -23.48
N ASN A 46 -9.68 -1.18 -22.77
CA ASN A 46 -8.71 -2.23 -23.05
C ASN A 46 -9.05 -3.59 -22.39
N LYS A 47 -10.12 -3.68 -21.59
CA LYS A 47 -10.55 -4.96 -20.97
C LYS A 47 -11.38 -5.81 -21.93
N SER A 48 -11.36 -7.13 -21.69
CA SER A 48 -12.21 -8.12 -22.36
C SER A 48 -13.68 -7.67 -22.32
N TRP A 49 -14.43 -8.00 -23.38
CA TRP A 49 -15.80 -7.54 -23.58
C TRP A 49 -16.72 -7.73 -22.36
N TYR A 50 -16.62 -8.87 -21.65
CA TYR A 50 -17.40 -9.16 -20.43
C TYR A 50 -17.03 -8.29 -19.23
N LYS A 51 -15.80 -7.74 -19.18
CA LYS A 51 -15.37 -6.80 -18.13
C LYS A 51 -15.74 -5.35 -18.42
N ARG A 52 -16.12 -5.02 -19.66
CA ARG A 52 -16.56 -3.66 -20.02
C ARG A 52 -17.92 -3.30 -19.44
N PHE A 53 -18.71 -4.30 -19.04
CA PHE A 53 -20.00 -4.09 -18.35
C PHE A 53 -19.83 -3.66 -16.88
N ARG A 54 -18.65 -3.79 -16.31
CA ARG A 54 -18.41 -3.27 -14.95
C ARG A 54 -18.38 -1.76 -14.94
N SER A 55 -18.82 -1.17 -13.81
CA SER A 55 -18.74 0.29 -13.60
C SER A 55 -17.29 0.77 -13.64
N LEU A 56 -17.06 2.05 -13.95
CA LEU A 56 -15.72 2.66 -13.91
C LEU A 56 -15.11 2.59 -12.51
N GLU A 57 -15.94 2.75 -11.48
CA GLU A 57 -15.56 2.67 -10.07
C GLU A 57 -14.91 1.34 -9.69
N SER A 58 -15.32 0.23 -10.33
CA SER A 58 -14.72 -1.08 -10.09
C SER A 58 -13.24 -1.19 -10.54
N PHE A 59 -12.74 -0.21 -11.28
CA PHE A 59 -11.34 -0.10 -11.72
C PHE A 59 -10.57 0.98 -10.94
N ASP A 60 -11.25 1.71 -10.06
CA ASP A 60 -10.68 2.78 -9.25
C ASP A 60 -9.88 2.19 -8.07
N ASP A 61 -8.56 2.40 -8.11
CA ASP A 61 -7.68 1.89 -7.06
C ASP A 61 -7.84 2.66 -5.74
N ASN A 62 -8.32 3.91 -5.77
CA ASN A 62 -8.59 4.68 -4.56
C ASN A 62 -9.83 4.14 -3.83
N LEU A 63 -10.90 3.81 -4.56
CA LEU A 63 -12.08 3.17 -3.97
C LEU A 63 -11.77 1.77 -3.43
N ARG A 64 -10.92 1.02 -4.12
CA ARG A 64 -10.45 -0.28 -3.62
C ARG A 64 -9.58 -0.14 -2.37
N GLU A 65 -8.76 0.89 -2.29
CA GLU A 65 -7.97 1.20 -1.09
C GLU A 65 -8.89 1.57 0.07
N GLN A 66 -9.90 2.44 -0.15
CA GLN A 66 -10.94 2.75 0.83
C GLN A 66 -11.64 1.49 1.35
N GLU A 67 -12.05 0.59 0.45
CA GLU A 67 -12.67 -0.68 0.84
C GLU A 67 -11.70 -1.55 1.65
N ALA A 68 -10.43 -1.59 1.30
CA ALA A 68 -9.41 -2.36 1.98
C ALA A 68 -9.16 -1.86 3.41
N TYR A 69 -9.26 -0.56 3.67
CA TYR A 69 -9.22 0.00 5.02
C TYR A 69 -10.47 -0.32 5.86
N ASN A 70 -11.56 -0.76 5.24
CA ASN A 70 -12.76 -1.24 5.93
C ASN A 70 -12.70 -2.71 6.37
N GLN A 71 -11.55 -3.41 6.18
CA GLN A 71 -11.40 -4.80 6.58
C GLN A 71 -11.59 -4.99 8.11
N LYS A 72 -12.11 -6.17 8.49
CA LYS A 72 -12.45 -6.50 9.89
C LYS A 72 -11.29 -6.28 10.87
N ALA A 73 -10.07 -6.55 10.44
CA ALA A 73 -8.87 -6.40 11.28
C ALA A 73 -8.65 -4.95 11.74
N LEU A 74 -8.99 -3.96 10.89
CA LEU A 74 -8.79 -2.52 11.16
C LEU A 74 -9.96 -1.88 11.94
N LYS A 75 -11.04 -2.61 12.17
CA LYS A 75 -12.19 -2.13 12.96
C LYS A 75 -12.05 -2.42 14.46
N LYS A 76 -10.97 -3.07 14.86
CA LYS A 76 -10.67 -3.35 16.26
C LYS A 76 -10.13 -2.09 16.92
N ASP A 77 -10.53 -1.85 18.17
CA ASP A 77 -9.96 -0.81 19.02
C ASP A 77 -8.64 -1.30 19.62
N ASP A 78 -7.63 -1.41 18.75
CA ASP A 78 -6.30 -1.87 19.09
C ASP A 78 -5.27 -0.94 18.41
N PRO A 79 -4.64 -0.03 19.14
CA PRO A 79 -3.65 0.91 18.58
C PRO A 79 -2.48 0.21 17.87
N ASP A 80 -2.11 -1.00 18.31
CA ASP A 80 -1.02 -1.78 17.72
C ASP A 80 -1.26 -2.14 16.25
N VAL A 81 -2.53 -2.17 15.81
CA VAL A 81 -2.89 -2.37 14.39
C VAL A 81 -2.24 -1.34 13.46
N TRP A 82 -1.97 -0.13 13.94
CA TRP A 82 -1.43 0.96 13.13
C TRP A 82 0.10 1.06 13.19
N THR A 83 0.77 0.21 13.95
CA THR A 83 2.24 0.25 14.08
C THR A 83 2.93 0.06 12.74
N HIS A 84 2.46 -0.89 11.94
CA HIS A 84 3.05 -1.23 10.65
C HIS A 84 2.18 -0.85 9.44
N LEU A 85 1.28 0.10 9.60
CA LEU A 85 0.35 0.53 8.55
C LEU A 85 0.25 2.05 8.52
N ALA A 86 0.39 2.66 7.34
CA ALA A 86 0.06 4.05 7.13
C ALA A 86 -1.45 4.27 7.36
N LYS A 87 -1.81 5.30 8.15
CA LYS A 87 -3.21 5.61 8.43
C LYS A 87 -3.90 6.17 7.19
N TRP A 88 -5.15 5.79 6.99
CA TRP A 88 -6.00 6.38 5.96
C TRP A 88 -6.86 7.50 6.56
N HIS A 89 -6.91 8.64 5.90
CA HIS A 89 -7.59 9.85 6.36
C HIS A 89 -8.87 10.16 5.60
N GLY A 90 -9.16 9.40 4.53
CA GLY A 90 -10.37 9.57 3.76
C GLY A 90 -10.12 9.83 2.29
N MET A 91 -11.20 10.22 1.61
CA MET A 91 -11.17 10.68 0.23
C MET A 91 -11.26 12.20 0.23
N THR A 92 -10.42 12.85 -0.57
CA THR A 92 -10.31 14.31 -0.63
C THR A 92 -10.44 14.77 -2.09
N GLU A 93 -11.19 15.83 -2.34
CA GLU A 93 -11.35 16.40 -3.68
C GLU A 93 -10.16 17.27 -4.05
N THR A 94 -9.60 17.04 -5.26
CA THR A 94 -8.53 17.87 -5.84
C THR A 94 -8.95 18.37 -7.22
N ASN A 95 -8.29 19.42 -7.73
CA ASN A 95 -8.55 19.95 -9.07
C ASN A 95 -8.24 18.94 -10.21
N ILE A 96 -7.51 17.87 -9.95
CA ILE A 96 -7.18 16.80 -10.93
C ILE A 96 -7.93 15.49 -10.66
N GLY A 97 -8.84 15.44 -9.68
CA GLY A 97 -9.68 14.29 -9.35
C GLY A 97 -9.72 13.94 -7.87
N MET A 98 -10.46 12.89 -7.52
CA MET A 98 -10.53 12.40 -6.14
C MET A 98 -9.21 11.75 -5.74
N ALA A 99 -8.67 12.16 -4.61
CA ALA A 99 -7.48 11.58 -3.99
C ALA A 99 -7.84 10.65 -2.83
N SER A 100 -7.10 9.56 -2.67
CA SER A 100 -7.03 8.82 -1.42
C SER A 100 -5.97 9.46 -0.54
N GLU A 101 -6.35 9.92 0.64
CA GLU A 101 -5.47 10.61 1.58
C GLU A 101 -4.97 9.63 2.64
N THR A 102 -3.65 9.48 2.72
CA THR A 102 -2.99 8.58 3.68
C THR A 102 -1.91 9.32 4.45
N GLU A 103 -1.46 8.75 5.57
CA GLU A 103 -0.25 9.17 6.27
C GLU A 103 0.95 9.14 5.30
N LEU A 104 1.75 10.19 5.27
CA LEU A 104 3.05 10.22 4.62
C LEU A 104 4.10 9.84 5.65
N ILE A 105 4.79 8.74 5.41
CA ILE A 105 5.86 8.30 6.30
C ILE A 105 7.15 9.05 5.96
N THR A 106 7.72 9.69 6.95
CA THR A 106 8.97 10.48 6.80
C THR A 106 9.98 10.09 7.87
N ASN A 107 11.27 10.22 7.56
CA ASN A 107 12.40 10.10 8.47
C ASN A 107 13.17 11.42 8.48
N ASN A 108 13.26 12.09 9.61
CA ASN A 108 13.96 13.38 9.75
C ASN A 108 13.51 14.45 8.73
N GLY A 109 12.22 14.44 8.37
CA GLY A 109 11.64 15.39 7.40
C GLY A 109 11.73 14.96 5.93
N GLU A 110 12.50 13.92 5.61
CA GLU A 110 12.58 13.35 4.27
C GLU A 110 11.58 12.19 4.10
N ILE A 111 11.07 12.02 2.90
CA ILE A 111 10.14 10.91 2.59
C ILE A 111 10.85 9.58 2.80
N ALA A 112 10.24 8.69 3.57
CA ALA A 112 10.79 7.38 3.89
C ALA A 112 11.03 6.55 2.62
N GLU A 113 12.22 5.97 2.50
CA GLU A 113 12.55 5.08 1.39
C GLU A 113 11.77 3.78 1.43
N THR A 114 11.56 3.16 0.27
CA THR A 114 10.94 1.84 0.20
C THR A 114 11.91 0.76 0.68
N LEU A 115 11.35 -0.35 1.19
CA LEU A 115 12.14 -1.53 1.50
C LEU A 115 12.89 -2.06 0.25
N GLU A 116 12.30 -1.93 -0.94
CA GLU A 116 12.95 -2.28 -2.21
C GLU A 116 14.23 -1.47 -2.43
N THR A 117 14.16 -0.15 -2.28
CA THR A 117 15.32 0.76 -2.44
C THR A 117 16.42 0.43 -1.43
N TYR A 118 16.05 0.23 -0.18
CA TYR A 118 17.00 -0.17 0.87
C TYR A 118 17.70 -1.49 0.53
N LEU A 119 16.92 -2.51 0.17
CA LEU A 119 17.47 -3.84 -0.14
C LEU A 119 18.42 -3.84 -1.35
N PHE A 120 18.18 -3.00 -2.36
CA PHE A 120 19.10 -2.85 -3.49
C PHE A 120 20.40 -2.15 -3.10
N ARG A 121 20.36 -1.24 -2.12
CA ARG A 121 21.54 -0.51 -1.66
C ARG A 121 22.37 -1.32 -0.65
N GLU A 122 21.72 -1.92 0.35
CA GLU A 122 22.39 -2.50 1.53
C GLU A 122 22.27 -4.05 1.60
N GLY A 123 21.36 -4.64 0.83
CA GLY A 123 21.02 -6.06 0.97
C GLY A 123 20.22 -6.34 2.24
N ILE A 124 20.24 -7.60 2.69
CA ILE A 124 19.60 -8.01 3.94
C ILE A 124 20.60 -7.88 5.08
N THR A 125 20.55 -6.75 5.80
CA THR A 125 21.28 -6.58 7.06
C THR A 125 20.57 -7.30 8.20
N GLU A 126 21.25 -7.60 9.31
CA GLU A 126 20.60 -8.21 10.49
C GLU A 126 19.48 -7.30 11.05
N GLU A 127 19.69 -5.99 11.02
CA GLU A 127 18.70 -5.02 11.50
C GLU A 127 17.42 -5.05 10.67
N ILE A 128 17.53 -5.02 9.33
CA ILE A 128 16.35 -5.08 8.45
C ILE A 128 15.66 -6.44 8.51
N LYS A 129 16.43 -7.51 8.70
CA LYS A 129 15.88 -8.86 8.87
C LYS A 129 15.02 -8.95 10.13
N LEU A 130 15.50 -8.44 11.26
CA LEU A 130 14.72 -8.38 12.50
C LEU A 130 13.46 -7.53 12.32
N ALA A 131 13.55 -6.39 11.66
CA ALA A 131 12.40 -5.54 11.37
C ALA A 131 11.34 -6.23 10.49
N ILE A 132 11.78 -7.04 9.49
CA ILE A 132 10.88 -7.86 8.67
C ILE A 132 10.22 -8.96 9.51
N GLU A 133 10.94 -9.61 10.41
CA GLU A 133 10.42 -10.67 11.30
C GLU A 133 9.36 -10.11 12.28
N GLU A 134 9.60 -8.94 12.86
CA GLU A 134 8.61 -8.23 13.68
C GLU A 134 7.37 -7.86 12.87
N PHE A 135 7.55 -7.32 11.67
CA PHE A 135 6.47 -7.01 10.75
C PHE A 135 5.62 -8.24 10.39
N GLN A 136 6.25 -9.40 10.15
CA GLN A 136 5.55 -10.66 9.91
C GLN A 136 4.72 -11.10 11.13
N THR A 137 5.32 -11.02 12.32
CA THR A 137 4.65 -11.34 13.58
C THR A 137 3.40 -10.50 13.79
N TRP A 138 3.51 -9.20 13.49
CA TRP A 138 2.38 -8.28 13.51
C TRP A 138 1.31 -8.64 12.47
N LEU A 139 1.68 -8.96 11.22
CA LEU A 139 0.73 -9.41 10.19
C LEU A 139 -0.04 -10.66 10.60
N GLU A 140 0.65 -11.65 11.18
CA GLU A 140 0.04 -12.90 11.67
C GLU A 140 -0.86 -12.67 12.89
N LYS A 141 -0.49 -11.76 13.80
CA LYS A 141 -1.27 -11.38 14.97
C LYS A 141 -2.58 -10.70 14.59
N HIS A 142 -2.52 -9.71 13.73
CA HIS A 142 -3.66 -8.88 13.37
C HIS A 142 -4.47 -9.39 12.19
N LEU A 143 -3.92 -10.32 11.39
CA LEU A 143 -4.55 -10.88 10.19
C LEU A 143 -4.89 -9.80 9.15
N ILE A 144 -3.99 -8.84 8.96
CA ILE A 144 -4.15 -7.78 7.97
C ILE A 144 -4.08 -8.39 6.57
N LEU A 145 -5.13 -8.21 5.79
CA LEU A 145 -5.18 -8.72 4.43
C LEU A 145 -4.49 -7.75 3.47
N THR A 146 -3.54 -8.27 2.70
CA THR A 146 -2.79 -7.52 1.70
C THR A 146 -2.88 -8.22 0.36
N LYS A 147 -3.24 -7.50 -0.70
CA LYS A 147 -3.27 -8.04 -2.08
C LYS A 147 -1.89 -8.05 -2.74
N ASN A 148 -1.02 -7.12 -2.33
CA ASN A 148 0.28 -6.93 -2.98
C ASN A 148 1.37 -6.58 -1.94
N LEU A 149 1.75 -7.58 -1.15
CA LEU A 149 2.79 -7.48 -0.13
C LEU A 149 4.16 -7.67 -0.80
N ILE A 150 4.71 -6.58 -1.34
CA ILE A 150 6.02 -6.55 -2.00
C ILE A 150 6.87 -5.41 -1.45
N PRO A 151 8.21 -5.48 -1.52
CA PRO A 151 9.10 -4.47 -0.96
C PRO A 151 8.84 -3.04 -1.43
N HIS A 152 8.36 -2.87 -2.65
CA HIS A 152 7.98 -1.56 -3.21
C HIS A 152 6.80 -0.89 -2.49
N ASN A 153 5.90 -1.66 -1.88
CA ASN A 153 4.73 -1.18 -1.15
C ASN A 153 4.98 -1.06 0.37
N LEU A 154 6.21 -1.28 0.79
CA LEU A 154 6.67 -1.19 2.17
C LEU A 154 7.71 -0.08 2.28
N VAL A 155 7.64 0.71 3.35
CA VAL A 155 8.63 1.75 3.63
C VAL A 155 9.29 1.53 4.98
N ILE A 156 10.49 2.07 5.13
CA ILE A 156 11.29 2.01 6.34
C ILE A 156 11.05 3.28 7.15
N SER A 157 10.38 3.16 8.27
CA SER A 157 10.20 4.22 9.26
C SER A 157 11.24 4.07 10.36
N GLN A 158 11.98 5.13 10.65
CA GLN A 158 12.93 5.16 11.76
C GLN A 158 12.27 5.85 12.97
N GLN A 159 12.12 5.12 14.07
CA GLN A 159 11.54 5.63 15.30
C GLN A 159 12.43 5.24 16.49
N ASN A 160 12.97 6.21 17.21
CA ASN A 160 13.83 5.98 18.37
C ASN A 160 14.96 4.97 18.08
N GLU A 161 15.69 5.17 17.00
CA GLU A 161 16.80 4.31 16.54
C GLU A 161 16.37 2.89 16.11
N LYS A 162 15.06 2.62 16.05
CA LYS A 162 14.51 1.35 15.60
C LYS A 162 13.91 1.46 14.20
N ILE A 163 14.16 0.46 13.36
CA ILE A 163 13.51 0.30 12.06
C ILE A 163 12.13 -0.33 12.25
N ILE A 164 11.12 0.33 11.69
CA ILE A 164 9.75 -0.18 11.61
C ILE A 164 9.34 -0.21 10.14
N ILE A 165 8.93 -1.37 9.65
CA ILE A 165 8.41 -1.51 8.29
C ILE A 165 6.93 -1.14 8.28
N LYS A 166 6.52 -0.22 7.39
CA LYS A 166 5.11 0.20 7.24
C LYS A 166 4.58 -0.09 5.85
N ILE A 167 3.35 -0.60 5.79
CA ILE A 167 2.59 -0.76 4.54
C ILE A 167 2.05 0.61 4.13
N ILE A 168 2.34 1.02 2.90
CA ILE A 168 1.82 2.27 2.30
C ILE A 168 0.85 2.02 1.16
N ASP A 169 0.83 0.81 0.59
CA ASP A 169 -0.07 0.40 -0.48
C ASP A 169 -0.28 -1.12 -0.49
N GLY A 170 -1.21 -1.60 -1.29
CA GLY A 170 -1.42 -3.02 -1.51
C GLY A 170 -2.29 -3.73 -0.47
N LEU A 171 -3.09 -3.00 0.31
CA LEU A 171 -4.09 -3.58 1.21
C LEU A 171 -5.21 -4.29 0.46
N GLY A 172 -5.93 -5.14 1.19
CA GLY A 172 -7.10 -5.89 0.73
C GLY A 172 -6.79 -7.31 0.30
N SER A 173 -7.80 -8.02 -0.18
CA SER A 173 -7.70 -9.42 -0.60
C SER A 173 -7.82 -9.54 -2.12
N GLN A 174 -7.02 -10.43 -2.73
CA GLN A 174 -7.16 -10.87 -4.11
C GLN A 174 -7.87 -12.23 -4.22
N ALA A 175 -8.38 -12.76 -3.13
CA ALA A 175 -9.07 -14.04 -3.15
C ALA A 175 -10.31 -13.97 -4.05
N PHE A 176 -10.45 -14.93 -4.97
CA PHE A 176 -11.60 -15.02 -5.85
C PHE A 176 -12.91 -15.21 -5.07
N ILE A 177 -12.83 -16.00 -4.00
CA ILE A 177 -13.90 -16.14 -3.01
C ILE A 177 -13.43 -15.41 -1.75
N PRO A 178 -14.17 -14.44 -1.20
CA PRO A 178 -13.71 -13.56 -0.13
C PRO A 178 -13.70 -14.23 1.26
N LEU A 179 -13.45 -15.54 1.35
CA LEU A 179 -13.38 -16.29 2.60
C LEU A 179 -12.44 -15.70 3.65
N PRO A 180 -11.25 -15.17 3.28
CA PRO A 180 -10.37 -14.53 4.25
C PRO A 180 -11.00 -13.33 4.98
N ASN A 181 -11.97 -12.65 4.36
CA ASN A 181 -12.65 -11.50 4.96
C ASN A 181 -13.61 -11.92 6.10
N TYR A 182 -14.07 -13.18 6.08
CA TYR A 182 -15.12 -13.66 6.98
C TYR A 182 -14.64 -14.73 7.97
N SER A 183 -13.52 -15.42 7.69
CA SER A 183 -13.02 -16.52 8.50
C SER A 183 -11.55 -16.31 8.90
N ASN A 184 -11.28 -16.35 10.21
CA ASN A 184 -9.92 -16.25 10.75
C ASN A 184 -9.01 -17.39 10.27
N PHE A 185 -9.56 -18.59 10.05
CA PHE A 185 -8.80 -19.72 9.51
C PHE A 185 -8.27 -19.42 8.09
N PHE A 186 -9.15 -18.95 7.21
CA PHE A 186 -8.76 -18.60 5.86
C PHE A 186 -7.89 -17.33 5.82
N ALA A 187 -8.12 -16.36 6.73
CA ALA A 187 -7.27 -15.19 6.87
C ALA A 187 -5.83 -15.57 7.26
N LYS A 188 -5.65 -16.45 8.26
CA LYS A 188 -4.32 -16.94 8.66
C LYS A 188 -3.59 -17.62 7.50
N ARG A 189 -4.28 -18.50 6.76
CA ARG A 189 -3.70 -19.19 5.61
C ARG A 189 -3.32 -18.19 4.49
N TYR A 190 -4.17 -17.20 4.25
CA TYR A 190 -3.94 -16.15 3.27
C TYR A 190 -2.71 -15.29 3.64
N VAL A 191 -2.64 -14.80 4.89
CA VAL A 191 -1.52 -13.99 5.39
C VAL A 191 -0.19 -14.76 5.30
N LYS A 192 -0.14 -16.01 5.77
CA LYS A 192 1.06 -16.86 5.64
C LYS A 192 1.54 -16.98 4.20
N ARG A 193 0.63 -17.20 3.25
CA ARG A 193 0.98 -17.26 1.83
C ARG A 193 1.53 -15.91 1.33
N ARG A 194 0.98 -14.76 1.78
CA ARG A 194 1.48 -13.44 1.39
C ARG A 194 2.87 -13.18 1.93
N ILE A 195 3.16 -13.58 3.16
CA ILE A 195 4.50 -13.51 3.74
C ILE A 195 5.50 -14.34 2.94
N GLN A 196 5.16 -15.58 2.57
CA GLN A 196 6.00 -16.42 1.73
C GLN A 196 6.29 -15.76 0.37
N LEU A 197 5.27 -15.19 -0.28
CA LEU A 197 5.43 -14.47 -1.54
C LEU A 197 6.28 -13.21 -1.39
N MET A 198 6.20 -12.51 -0.27
CA MET A 198 7.07 -11.37 0.04
C MET A 198 8.53 -11.80 0.08
N TRP A 199 8.85 -12.86 0.80
CA TRP A 199 10.22 -13.40 0.85
C TRP A 199 10.70 -13.88 -0.51
N SER A 200 9.85 -14.60 -1.27
CA SER A 200 10.18 -15.00 -2.64
C SER A 200 10.51 -13.78 -3.51
N ARG A 201 9.76 -12.69 -3.34
CA ARG A 201 10.01 -11.44 -4.07
C ARG A 201 11.32 -10.78 -3.62
N ILE A 202 11.61 -10.71 -2.33
CA ILE A 202 12.86 -10.17 -1.79
C ILE A 202 14.06 -10.94 -2.35
N HIS A 203 14.03 -12.26 -2.29
CA HIS A 203 15.12 -13.08 -2.83
C HIS A 203 15.30 -12.92 -4.34
N TRP A 204 14.18 -12.84 -5.08
CA TRP A 204 14.23 -12.60 -6.52
C TRP A 204 14.79 -11.21 -6.87
N ASP A 205 14.41 -10.17 -6.14
CA ASP A 205 14.96 -8.82 -6.33
C ASP A 205 16.47 -8.82 -6.08
N LEU A 206 16.95 -9.47 -5.03
CA LEU A 206 18.38 -9.56 -4.67
C LEU A 206 19.18 -10.48 -5.60
N SER A 207 18.55 -11.46 -6.27
CA SER A 207 19.21 -12.28 -7.28
C SER A 207 19.40 -11.61 -8.65
N GLY A 208 19.06 -10.31 -8.76
CA GLY A 208 19.11 -9.58 -10.01
C GLY A 208 17.89 -9.80 -10.90
N ARG A 209 16.75 -10.22 -10.32
CA ARG A 209 15.46 -10.44 -11.01
C ARG A 209 15.50 -11.52 -12.07
N ASN A 210 16.33 -12.55 -11.88
CA ASN A 210 16.44 -13.68 -12.79
C ASN A 210 15.29 -14.68 -12.57
N GLY A 211 14.64 -15.11 -13.66
CA GLY A 211 13.54 -16.06 -13.62
C GLY A 211 12.23 -15.49 -13.08
N SER A 212 11.33 -16.37 -12.61
CA SER A 212 10.03 -16.01 -12.04
C SER A 212 10.07 -16.13 -10.51
N TRP A 213 9.46 -15.16 -9.81
CA TRP A 213 9.33 -15.19 -8.35
C TRP A 213 7.98 -15.74 -7.86
N LYS A 214 7.05 -16.02 -8.79
CA LYS A 214 5.72 -16.61 -8.54
C LYS A 214 5.65 -18.02 -9.09
#